data_cb86b8f926ba43b64cbec559225b4eb7
#
_entry.id   cb86b8f926ba43b64cbec559225b4eb7
#
_cell.length_a   1.000
_cell.length_b   1.000
_cell.length_c   1.000
_cell.angle_alpha   90.00
_cell.angle_beta   90.00
_cell.angle_gamma   90.00
#
_symmetry.space_group_name_H-M   'P 1'
#
loop_
_entity.id
_entity.type
_entity.pdbx_description
1 polymer ?
#
loop_
_entity_poly.entity_id
_entity_poly.type
_entity_poly.pdbx_seq_one_letter_code
_entity_poly.pdbx_strand_id
1 'polypeptide(L)'
;MARERENLPVEVRPYRVGLTLSGGGAKGFAHVGALKAMEELGIRPDIISGTSAGAVIAVLYADGYSPDEILDLFSGLSFNDLAEITLPRSCFFKIDRFKHFLQKSLRAVNIEDLSIPVVVTATDLDHGKYVAWRSGEIAERVTASCSIPIIFPPVLIDGTHYVDGGVLRNLPVYPIRPECDVVIGINVSPLVNKQYKQSILDIAAVSYTHLRAHETVL
;
A
#
# COMPACT_ATOMS: atom_id res chain seq x y z
N MET A 1 40.44 -25.54 21.41
CA MET A 1 39.00 -25.80 21.49
C MET A 1 38.35 -25.11 20.30
N ALA A 2 38.08 -25.85 19.24
CA ALA A 2 37.34 -25.37 18.08
C ALA A 2 35.85 -25.29 18.47
N ARG A 3 35.24 -24.11 18.37
CA ARG A 3 33.81 -23.95 18.53
C ARG A 3 33.14 -24.63 17.35
N GLU A 4 32.44 -25.74 17.57
CA GLU A 4 31.48 -26.29 16.64
C GLU A 4 30.48 -25.18 16.27
N ARG A 5 30.45 -24.82 15.00
CA ARG A 5 29.36 -24.00 14.47
C ARG A 5 28.16 -24.92 14.43
N GLU A 6 27.21 -24.74 15.36
CA GLU A 6 25.89 -25.34 15.27
C GLU A 6 25.31 -25.01 13.88
N ASN A 7 25.08 -26.05 13.09
CA ASN A 7 24.31 -25.95 11.85
C ASN A 7 22.85 -25.63 12.23
N LEU A 8 22.52 -24.37 12.36
CA LEU A 8 21.14 -23.93 12.42
C LEU A 8 20.44 -24.40 11.14
N PRO A 9 19.21 -24.99 11.24
CA PRO A 9 18.50 -25.42 10.08
C PRO A 9 18.33 -24.24 9.12
N VAL A 10 18.66 -24.43 7.84
CA VAL A 10 18.43 -23.45 6.79
C VAL A 10 16.91 -23.27 6.69
N GLU A 11 16.42 -22.16 7.18
CA GLU A 11 14.99 -21.80 7.09
C GLU A 11 14.66 -21.61 5.61
N VAL A 12 13.95 -22.59 5.04
CA VAL A 12 13.54 -22.54 3.62
C VAL A 12 12.49 -21.45 3.48
N ARG A 13 12.85 -20.37 2.81
CA ARG A 13 11.93 -19.27 2.51
C ARG A 13 11.14 -19.59 1.25
N PRO A 14 9.80 -19.45 1.27
CA PRO A 14 8.97 -19.83 0.14
C PRO A 14 9.14 -18.90 -1.08
N TYR A 15 9.62 -17.66 -0.89
CA TYR A 15 9.75 -16.67 -1.94
C TYR A 15 11.21 -16.24 -2.13
N ARG A 16 11.65 -16.13 -3.37
CA ARG A 16 12.97 -15.62 -3.71
C ARG A 16 13.02 -14.11 -3.63
N VAL A 17 12.05 -13.44 -4.28
CA VAL A 17 11.98 -11.98 -4.39
C VAL A 17 10.65 -11.47 -3.85
N GLY A 18 10.70 -10.74 -2.74
CA GLY A 18 9.59 -9.94 -2.25
C GLY A 18 9.69 -8.50 -2.72
N LEU A 19 8.57 -7.89 -3.06
CA LEU A 19 8.47 -6.47 -3.40
C LEU A 19 7.59 -5.75 -2.38
N THR A 20 8.04 -4.59 -1.87
CA THR A 20 7.22 -3.78 -0.99
C THR A 20 7.08 -2.35 -1.52
N LEU A 21 5.83 -1.88 -1.59
CA LEU A 21 5.45 -0.60 -2.19
C LEU A 21 4.84 0.31 -1.12
N SER A 22 5.47 1.47 -0.91
CA SER A 22 4.99 2.43 0.08
C SER A 22 3.70 3.14 -0.35
N GLY A 23 2.97 3.69 0.62
CA GLY A 23 2.00 4.73 0.35
C GLY A 23 2.66 6.02 -0.15
N GLY A 24 1.89 6.86 -0.86
CA GLY A 24 2.43 8.11 -1.41
C GLY A 24 1.42 8.98 -2.17
N GLY A 25 0.14 8.60 -2.18
CA GLY A 25 -0.90 9.28 -2.96
C GLY A 25 -0.53 9.34 -4.45
N ALA A 26 -0.64 10.49 -5.10
CA ALA A 26 -0.32 10.65 -6.52
C ALA A 26 1.13 10.25 -6.90
N LYS A 27 2.06 10.23 -5.95
CA LYS A 27 3.43 9.75 -6.22
C LYS A 27 3.50 8.24 -6.44
N GLY A 28 2.43 7.50 -6.15
CA GLY A 28 2.30 6.08 -6.43
C GLY A 28 2.58 5.70 -7.89
N PHE A 29 2.41 6.63 -8.84
CA PHE A 29 2.80 6.40 -10.23
C PHE A 29 4.29 6.08 -10.40
N ALA A 30 5.16 6.51 -9.49
CA ALA A 30 6.57 6.12 -9.52
C ALA A 30 6.77 4.61 -9.29
N HIS A 31 5.86 3.93 -8.59
CA HIS A 31 5.89 2.47 -8.46
C HIS A 31 5.72 1.78 -9.81
N VAL A 32 4.88 2.34 -10.70
CA VAL A 32 4.66 1.79 -12.05
C VAL A 32 5.94 1.84 -12.88
N GLY A 33 6.66 2.99 -12.82
CA GLY A 33 7.96 3.12 -13.47
C GLY A 33 9.00 2.12 -12.92
N ALA A 34 8.99 1.89 -11.61
CA ALA A 34 9.88 0.92 -10.98
C ALA A 34 9.53 -0.53 -11.39
N LEU A 35 8.25 -0.89 -11.46
CA LEU A 35 7.80 -2.20 -11.97
C LEU A 35 8.25 -2.41 -13.42
N LYS A 36 8.10 -1.40 -14.27
CA LYS A 36 8.57 -1.44 -15.67
C LYS A 36 10.07 -1.70 -15.75
N ALA A 37 10.86 -0.98 -14.97
CA ALA A 37 12.31 -1.19 -14.91
C ALA A 37 12.68 -2.59 -14.38
N MET A 38 11.93 -3.12 -13.41
CA MET A 38 12.13 -4.49 -12.91
C MET A 38 11.84 -5.51 -14.00
N GLU A 39 10.76 -5.36 -14.78
CA GLU A 39 10.45 -6.25 -15.91
C GLU A 39 11.53 -6.22 -16.98
N GLU A 40 12.02 -5.02 -17.35
CA GLU A 40 13.12 -4.85 -18.31
C GLU A 40 14.41 -5.55 -17.85
N LEU A 41 14.66 -5.63 -16.54
CA LEU A 41 15.78 -6.33 -15.94
C LEU A 41 15.49 -7.83 -15.69
N GLY A 42 14.32 -8.33 -16.07
CA GLY A 42 13.92 -9.73 -15.84
C GLY A 42 13.65 -10.05 -14.35
N ILE A 43 13.44 -9.04 -13.51
CA ILE A 43 13.15 -9.21 -12.08
C ILE A 43 11.64 -9.27 -11.89
N ARG A 44 11.12 -10.41 -11.44
CA ARG A 44 9.71 -10.59 -11.09
C ARG A 44 9.56 -10.88 -9.61
N PRO A 45 8.65 -10.20 -8.91
CA PRO A 45 8.37 -10.49 -7.51
C PRO A 45 7.54 -11.78 -7.38
N ASP A 46 7.87 -12.60 -6.39
CA ASP A 46 7.10 -13.80 -6.03
C ASP A 46 5.97 -13.46 -5.03
N ILE A 47 6.09 -12.34 -4.31
CA ILE A 47 5.10 -11.80 -3.40
C ILE A 47 5.22 -10.27 -3.35
N ILE A 48 4.10 -9.56 -3.22
CA ILE A 48 4.08 -8.10 -3.13
C ILE A 48 3.35 -7.66 -1.87
N SER A 49 3.90 -6.70 -1.14
CA SER A 49 3.18 -6.00 -0.06
C SER A 49 3.01 -4.53 -0.40
N GLY A 50 1.85 -3.96 -0.08
CA GLY A 50 1.54 -2.57 -0.42
C GLY A 50 0.73 -1.85 0.63
N THR A 51 0.98 -0.55 0.74
CA THR A 51 0.22 0.39 1.57
C THR A 51 -0.35 1.49 0.69
N SER A 52 -1.64 1.85 0.85
CA SER A 52 -2.25 2.99 0.15
C SER A 52 -2.03 2.90 -1.38
N ALA A 53 -1.46 3.93 -2.00
CA ALA A 53 -1.13 3.91 -3.43
C ALA A 53 -0.29 2.68 -3.82
N GLY A 54 0.63 2.22 -2.96
CA GLY A 54 1.39 0.99 -3.19
C GLY A 54 0.51 -0.25 -3.19
N ALA A 55 -0.54 -0.31 -2.37
CA ALA A 55 -1.50 -1.41 -2.39
C ALA A 55 -2.30 -1.44 -3.71
N VAL A 56 -2.71 -0.27 -4.21
CA VAL A 56 -3.40 -0.14 -5.51
C VAL A 56 -2.57 -0.72 -6.65
N ILE A 57 -1.30 -0.29 -6.74
CA ILE A 57 -0.40 -0.75 -7.79
C ILE A 57 -0.08 -2.25 -7.62
N ALA A 58 0.09 -2.72 -6.38
CA ALA A 58 0.35 -4.14 -6.09
C ALA A 58 -0.79 -5.04 -6.59
N VAL A 59 -2.05 -4.70 -6.28
CA VAL A 59 -3.19 -5.54 -6.67
C VAL A 59 -3.44 -5.50 -8.18
N LEU A 60 -3.31 -4.35 -8.83
CA LEU A 60 -3.46 -4.25 -10.29
C LEU A 60 -2.38 -5.07 -11.02
N TYR A 61 -1.13 -4.95 -10.59
CA TYR A 61 -0.02 -5.72 -11.16
C TYR A 61 -0.20 -7.22 -10.94
N ALA A 62 -0.58 -7.63 -9.73
CA ALA A 62 -0.84 -9.03 -9.40
C ALA A 62 -2.10 -9.59 -10.09
N ASP A 63 -3.05 -8.74 -10.48
CA ASP A 63 -4.23 -9.09 -11.27
C ASP A 63 -3.92 -9.24 -12.78
N GLY A 64 -2.65 -9.04 -13.17
CA GLY A 64 -2.14 -9.27 -14.51
C GLY A 64 -2.13 -8.05 -15.42
N TYR A 65 -2.24 -6.83 -14.87
CA TYR A 65 -2.01 -5.61 -15.64
C TYR A 65 -0.50 -5.38 -15.81
N SER A 66 -0.07 -5.07 -17.03
CA SER A 66 1.27 -4.54 -17.27
C SER A 66 1.42 -3.12 -16.69
N PRO A 67 2.66 -2.66 -16.45
CA PRO A 67 2.90 -1.29 -16.02
C PRO A 67 2.26 -0.23 -16.93
N ASP A 68 2.30 -0.41 -18.23
CA ASP A 68 1.70 0.53 -19.19
C ASP A 68 0.16 0.52 -19.10
N GLU A 69 -0.48 -0.64 -18.99
CA GLU A 69 -1.93 -0.74 -18.77
C GLU A 69 -2.37 -0.11 -17.45
N ILE A 70 -1.55 -0.21 -16.38
CA ILE A 70 -1.83 0.49 -15.11
C ILE A 70 -1.82 2.01 -15.31
N LEU A 71 -0.85 2.55 -16.05
CA LEU A 71 -0.83 3.99 -16.37
C LEU A 71 -2.06 4.40 -17.18
N ASP A 72 -2.46 3.60 -18.17
CA ASP A 72 -3.62 3.87 -19.00
C ASP A 72 -4.94 3.87 -18.21
N LEU A 73 -5.09 2.98 -17.22
CA LEU A 73 -6.25 2.96 -16.32
C LEU A 73 -6.47 4.28 -15.58
N PHE A 74 -5.39 4.97 -15.23
CA PHE A 74 -5.44 6.26 -14.53
C PHE A 74 -5.32 7.46 -15.48
N SER A 75 -5.03 7.22 -16.75
CA SER A 75 -4.95 8.26 -17.77
C SER A 75 -6.31 8.93 -17.97
N GLY A 76 -6.36 10.23 -17.79
CA GLY A 76 -7.60 11.00 -17.91
C GLY A 76 -8.50 11.02 -16.68
N LEU A 77 -8.18 10.27 -15.61
CA LEU A 77 -8.90 10.37 -14.34
C LEU A 77 -8.44 11.59 -13.56
N SER A 78 -9.41 12.37 -13.08
CA SER A 78 -9.19 13.43 -12.11
C SER A 78 -9.44 12.93 -10.68
N PHE A 79 -8.98 13.69 -9.69
CA PHE A 79 -9.31 13.38 -8.29
C PHE A 79 -10.81 13.28 -8.04
N ASN A 80 -11.61 14.12 -8.70
CA ASN A 80 -13.08 14.14 -8.56
C ASN A 80 -13.75 12.89 -9.14
N ASP A 81 -13.09 12.16 -10.04
CA ASP A 81 -13.60 10.89 -10.57
C ASP A 81 -13.47 9.77 -9.55
N LEU A 82 -12.50 9.88 -8.64
CA LEU A 82 -12.19 8.90 -7.61
C LEU A 82 -12.75 9.24 -6.22
N ALA A 83 -12.97 10.53 -5.95
CA ALA A 83 -13.46 11.02 -4.66
C ALA A 83 -14.55 12.08 -4.85
N GLU A 84 -15.52 12.12 -3.95
CA GLU A 84 -16.62 13.08 -3.95
C GLU A 84 -16.47 14.05 -2.78
N ILE A 85 -16.53 15.37 -3.06
CA ILE A 85 -16.55 16.41 -2.03
C ILE A 85 -17.82 16.28 -1.21
N THR A 86 -17.70 16.29 0.11
CA THR A 86 -18.84 16.26 1.04
C THR A 86 -18.79 17.46 2.00
N LEU A 87 -19.96 17.82 2.56
CA LEU A 87 -20.00 18.81 3.63
C LEU A 87 -19.35 18.23 4.88
N PRO A 88 -18.33 18.89 5.46
CA PRO A 88 -17.50 18.31 6.51
C PRO A 88 -18.29 18.19 7.82
N ARG A 89 -18.70 16.96 8.14
CA ARG A 89 -19.08 16.56 9.51
C ARG A 89 -17.99 15.69 10.16
N SER A 90 -17.31 14.84 9.34
CA SER A 90 -16.27 13.92 9.80
C SER A 90 -15.08 13.81 8.85
N CYS A 91 -15.26 14.13 7.56
CA CYS A 91 -14.24 14.06 6.51
C CYS A 91 -14.59 15.02 5.37
N PHE A 92 -13.60 15.28 4.49
CA PHE A 92 -13.79 16.20 3.36
C PHE A 92 -14.30 15.51 2.10
N PHE A 93 -14.04 14.21 1.93
CA PHE A 93 -14.36 13.46 0.72
C PHE A 93 -14.93 12.10 1.05
N LYS A 94 -15.81 11.58 0.16
CA LYS A 94 -16.22 10.17 0.13
C LYS A 94 -15.29 9.37 -0.77
N ILE A 95 -15.01 8.14 -0.39
CA ILE A 95 -14.10 7.24 -1.12
C ILE A 95 -14.87 6.15 -1.91
N ASP A 96 -16.20 6.17 -1.90
CA ASP A 96 -17.04 5.13 -2.54
C ASP A 96 -16.79 5.01 -4.04
N ARG A 97 -16.55 6.13 -4.73
CA ARG A 97 -16.22 6.13 -6.16
C ARG A 97 -14.93 5.36 -6.45
N PHE A 98 -13.95 5.49 -5.57
CA PHE A 98 -12.69 4.76 -5.68
C PHE A 98 -12.91 3.25 -5.46
N LYS A 99 -13.71 2.85 -4.45
CA LYS A 99 -14.09 1.44 -4.26
C LYS A 99 -14.77 0.88 -5.52
N HIS A 100 -15.71 1.62 -6.09
CA HIS A 100 -16.40 1.21 -7.31
C HIS A 100 -15.48 1.16 -8.55
N PHE A 101 -14.53 2.08 -8.67
CA PHE A 101 -13.50 2.05 -9.71
C PHE A 101 -12.68 0.75 -9.61
N LEU A 102 -12.20 0.39 -8.41
CA LEU A 102 -11.47 -0.86 -8.20
C LEU A 102 -12.30 -2.08 -8.56
N GLN A 103 -13.57 -2.14 -8.13
CA GLN A 103 -14.47 -3.24 -8.46
C GLN A 103 -14.69 -3.44 -9.96
N LYS A 104 -14.67 -2.36 -10.74
CA LYS A 104 -14.81 -2.42 -12.20
C LYS A 104 -13.50 -2.76 -12.92
N SER A 105 -12.38 -2.33 -12.38
CA SER A 105 -11.07 -2.51 -13.02
C SER A 105 -10.47 -3.89 -12.75
N LEU A 106 -10.68 -4.45 -11.56
CA LEU A 106 -10.10 -5.73 -11.17
C LEU A 106 -10.86 -6.91 -11.78
N ARG A 107 -10.10 -7.94 -12.19
CA ARG A 107 -10.61 -9.23 -12.66
C ARG A 107 -10.86 -10.16 -11.47
N ALA A 108 -9.91 -10.20 -10.51
CA ALA A 108 -10.07 -10.91 -9.26
C ALA A 108 -10.93 -10.13 -8.27
N VAL A 109 -11.73 -10.83 -7.47
CA VAL A 109 -12.57 -10.24 -6.41
C VAL A 109 -11.83 -10.23 -5.08
N ASN A 110 -11.14 -11.32 -4.75
CA ASN A 110 -10.44 -11.49 -3.48
C ASN A 110 -8.93 -11.47 -3.65
N ILE A 111 -8.22 -11.07 -2.60
CA ILE A 111 -6.75 -10.99 -2.58
C ILE A 111 -6.11 -12.34 -2.88
N GLU A 112 -6.67 -13.42 -2.33
CA GLU A 112 -6.19 -14.79 -2.51
C GLU A 112 -6.37 -15.33 -3.94
N ASP A 113 -7.16 -14.68 -4.78
CA ASP A 113 -7.41 -15.06 -6.18
C ASP A 113 -6.39 -14.42 -7.15
N LEU A 114 -5.53 -13.51 -6.65
CA LEU A 114 -4.52 -12.84 -7.45
C LEU A 114 -3.41 -13.79 -7.91
N SER A 115 -2.89 -13.56 -9.11
CA SER A 115 -1.85 -14.41 -9.73
C SER A 115 -0.49 -14.36 -9.01
N ILE A 116 -0.20 -13.25 -8.35
CA ILE A 116 0.94 -13.08 -7.45
C ILE A 116 0.38 -12.85 -6.04
N PRO A 117 0.86 -13.55 -4.99
CA PRO A 117 0.45 -13.30 -3.62
C PRO A 117 0.64 -11.83 -3.24
N VAL A 118 -0.42 -11.21 -2.70
CA VAL A 118 -0.38 -9.81 -2.26
C VAL A 118 -0.71 -9.70 -0.78
N VAL A 119 -0.04 -8.76 -0.11
CA VAL A 119 -0.35 -8.34 1.26
C VAL A 119 -0.77 -6.88 1.23
N VAL A 120 -2.04 -6.61 1.50
CA VAL A 120 -2.59 -5.25 1.63
C VAL A 120 -2.54 -4.85 3.10
N THR A 121 -2.03 -3.65 3.39
CA THR A 121 -1.85 -3.22 4.78
C THR A 121 -2.72 -2.01 5.13
N ALA A 122 -3.21 -1.98 6.35
CA ALA A 122 -4.01 -0.89 6.89
C ALA A 122 -3.71 -0.68 8.38
N THR A 123 -4.36 0.32 8.97
CA THR A 123 -4.36 0.58 10.40
C THR A 123 -5.76 0.33 10.95
N ASP A 124 -5.88 -0.61 11.89
CA ASP A 124 -7.05 -0.79 12.74
C ASP A 124 -7.13 0.40 13.68
N LEU A 125 -8.13 1.26 13.45
CA LEU A 125 -8.28 2.51 14.19
C LEU A 125 -8.82 2.27 15.61
N ASP A 126 -9.67 1.26 15.78
CA ASP A 126 -10.34 0.97 17.05
C ASP A 126 -9.36 0.43 18.10
N HIS A 127 -8.34 -0.34 17.64
CA HIS A 127 -7.36 -0.97 18.53
C HIS A 127 -5.94 -0.42 18.39
N GLY A 128 -5.70 0.54 17.48
CA GLY A 128 -4.37 1.11 17.24
C GLY A 128 -3.35 0.10 16.74
N LYS A 129 -3.76 -0.85 15.89
CA LYS A 129 -2.93 -1.96 15.42
C LYS A 129 -2.68 -1.89 13.92
N TYR A 130 -1.47 -2.27 13.53
CA TYR A 130 -1.16 -2.55 12.14
C TYR A 130 -1.78 -3.88 11.71
N VAL A 131 -2.40 -3.89 10.55
CA VAL A 131 -2.96 -5.10 9.94
C VAL A 131 -2.39 -5.34 8.55
N ALA A 132 -2.30 -6.62 8.18
CA ALA A 132 -1.76 -7.08 6.90
C ALA A 132 -2.66 -8.21 6.38
N TRP A 133 -3.49 -7.90 5.40
CA TRP A 133 -4.44 -8.85 4.83
C TRP A 133 -3.83 -9.59 3.65
N ARG A 134 -4.05 -10.89 3.63
CA ARG A 134 -3.70 -11.81 2.53
C ARG A 134 -4.94 -12.42 1.87
N SER A 135 -6.12 -12.07 2.35
CA SER A 135 -7.41 -12.57 1.88
C SER A 135 -8.52 -11.55 2.08
N GLY A 136 -9.65 -11.78 1.40
CA GLY A 136 -10.84 -10.95 1.44
C GLY A 136 -10.97 -10.03 0.24
N GLU A 137 -12.12 -9.33 0.13
CA GLU A 137 -12.45 -8.48 -1.03
C GLU A 137 -11.40 -7.39 -1.25
N ILE A 138 -10.78 -7.39 -2.44
CA ILE A 138 -9.69 -6.47 -2.79
C ILE A 138 -10.14 -5.02 -2.68
N ALA A 139 -11.26 -4.68 -3.31
CA ALA A 139 -11.72 -3.30 -3.39
C ALA A 139 -11.99 -2.71 -2.00
N GLU A 140 -12.52 -3.51 -1.08
CA GLU A 140 -12.76 -3.08 0.30
C GLU A 140 -11.46 -2.89 1.08
N ARG A 141 -10.56 -3.87 1.05
CA ARG A 141 -9.27 -3.84 1.77
C ARG A 141 -8.36 -2.71 1.25
N VAL A 142 -8.30 -2.53 -0.08
CA VAL A 142 -7.51 -1.45 -0.71
C VAL A 142 -8.12 -0.09 -0.40
N THR A 143 -9.46 0.04 -0.40
CA THR A 143 -10.14 1.28 0.01
C THR A 143 -9.79 1.66 1.44
N ALA A 144 -9.80 0.70 2.37
CA ALA A 144 -9.38 0.90 3.75
C ALA A 144 -7.90 1.35 3.83
N SER A 145 -7.03 0.68 3.06
CA SER A 145 -5.61 1.03 2.95
C SER A 145 -5.37 2.45 2.43
N CYS A 146 -6.31 3.00 1.65
CA CYS A 146 -6.24 4.35 1.06
C CYS A 146 -7.02 5.41 1.85
N SER A 147 -7.70 5.04 2.96
CA SER A 147 -8.53 5.96 3.74
C SER A 147 -7.69 6.83 4.66
N ILE A 148 -7.06 7.87 4.08
CA ILE A 148 -6.23 8.83 4.81
C ILE A 148 -7.10 9.59 5.81
N PRO A 149 -6.77 9.56 7.13
CA PRO A 149 -7.51 10.29 8.16
C PRO A 149 -7.71 11.77 7.81
N ILE A 150 -8.86 12.34 8.19
CA ILE A 150 -9.32 13.70 7.90
C ILE A 150 -9.78 13.86 6.44
N ILE A 151 -9.05 13.28 5.46
CA ILE A 151 -9.42 13.37 4.04
C ILE A 151 -10.59 12.45 3.74
N PHE A 152 -10.51 11.19 4.14
CA PHE A 152 -11.53 10.17 3.93
C PHE A 152 -12.06 9.59 5.24
N PRO A 153 -13.30 9.08 5.26
CA PRO A 153 -13.83 8.38 6.42
C PRO A 153 -13.09 7.04 6.63
N PRO A 154 -13.03 6.55 7.87
CA PRO A 154 -12.65 5.17 8.14
C PRO A 154 -13.58 4.18 7.42
N VAL A 155 -13.03 3.07 6.96
CA VAL A 155 -13.82 1.97 6.35
C VAL A 155 -14.14 0.95 7.42
N LEU A 156 -15.44 0.62 7.56
CA LEU A 156 -15.91 -0.40 8.49
C LEU A 156 -15.87 -1.77 7.80
N ILE A 157 -15.09 -2.70 8.35
CA ILE A 157 -14.96 -4.08 7.88
C ILE A 157 -15.11 -5.00 9.09
N ASP A 158 -16.07 -5.92 9.03
CA ASP A 158 -16.33 -6.91 10.07
C ASP A 158 -16.44 -6.30 11.49
N GLY A 159 -17.04 -5.10 11.59
CA GLY A 159 -17.27 -4.41 12.86
C GLY A 159 -16.08 -3.59 13.37
N THR A 160 -14.97 -3.52 12.65
CA THR A 160 -13.76 -2.74 12.98
C THR A 160 -13.53 -1.62 11.96
N HIS A 161 -13.14 -0.44 12.43
CA HIS A 161 -12.81 0.70 11.57
C HIS A 161 -11.34 0.69 11.15
N TYR A 162 -11.11 0.85 9.86
CA TYR A 162 -9.75 0.87 9.29
C TYR A 162 -9.47 2.18 8.58
N VAL A 163 -8.22 2.60 8.66
CA VAL A 163 -7.67 3.77 7.97
C VAL A 163 -6.37 3.39 7.24
N ASP A 164 -5.83 4.34 6.47
CA ASP A 164 -4.60 4.16 5.69
C ASP A 164 -3.47 3.54 6.52
N GLY A 165 -2.86 2.49 5.98
CA GLY A 165 -1.78 1.76 6.64
C GLY A 165 -0.55 2.59 6.93
N GLY A 166 -0.34 3.66 6.16
CA GLY A 166 0.74 4.60 6.40
C GLY A 166 0.60 5.43 7.67
N VAL A 167 -0.51 5.35 8.41
CA VAL A 167 -0.61 5.91 9.77
C VAL A 167 0.41 5.24 10.70
N LEU A 168 0.51 3.92 10.65
CA LEU A 168 1.46 3.16 11.47
C LEU A 168 2.70 2.71 10.69
N ARG A 169 2.55 2.20 9.46
CA ARG A 169 3.66 1.68 8.65
C ARG A 169 3.46 1.96 7.16
N ASN A 170 4.25 2.90 6.64
CA ASN A 170 4.10 3.32 5.24
C ASN A 170 4.76 2.38 4.22
N LEU A 171 5.91 1.80 4.56
CA LEU A 171 6.63 0.82 3.72
C LEU A 171 6.50 -0.56 4.36
N PRO A 172 5.60 -1.44 3.85
CA PRO A 172 5.23 -2.68 4.54
C PRO A 172 6.21 -3.83 4.27
N VAL A 173 7.46 -3.70 4.74
CA VAL A 173 8.50 -4.74 4.62
C VAL A 173 8.21 -5.91 5.54
N TYR A 174 7.80 -5.62 6.78
CA TYR A 174 7.71 -6.60 7.86
C TYR A 174 6.84 -7.84 7.54
N PRO A 175 5.65 -7.70 6.91
CA PRO A 175 4.77 -8.85 6.70
C PRO A 175 5.28 -9.88 5.70
N ILE A 176 6.26 -9.53 4.84
CA ILE A 176 6.81 -10.45 3.83
C ILE A 176 8.29 -10.78 4.06
N ARG A 177 9.03 -9.98 4.86
CA ARG A 177 10.48 -10.16 5.06
C ARG A 177 10.87 -11.56 5.56
N PRO A 178 10.16 -12.19 6.51
CA PRO A 178 10.52 -13.53 6.97
C PRO A 178 10.42 -14.61 5.91
N GLU A 179 9.59 -14.39 4.89
CA GLU A 179 9.26 -15.38 3.86
C GLU A 179 10.09 -15.21 2.58
N CYS A 180 10.93 -14.16 2.48
CA CYS A 180 11.67 -13.84 1.26
C CYS A 180 13.19 -13.92 1.47
N ASP A 181 13.90 -14.43 0.45
CA ASP A 181 15.37 -14.35 0.44
C ASP A 181 15.83 -12.90 0.31
N VAL A 182 15.27 -12.18 -0.66
CA VAL A 182 15.50 -10.76 -0.91
C VAL A 182 14.19 -10.00 -0.88
N VAL A 183 14.18 -8.80 -0.27
CA VAL A 183 13.06 -7.87 -0.36
C VAL A 183 13.54 -6.57 -0.99
N ILE A 184 12.88 -6.18 -2.08
CA ILE A 184 13.07 -4.89 -2.74
C ILE A 184 12.02 -3.93 -2.20
N GLY A 185 12.46 -2.82 -1.59
CA GLY A 185 11.59 -1.79 -1.06
C GLY A 185 11.58 -0.54 -1.93
N ILE A 186 10.40 -0.13 -2.41
CA ILE A 186 10.22 1.11 -3.17
C ILE A 186 9.45 2.10 -2.32
N ASN A 187 10.14 3.16 -1.88
CA ASN A 187 9.55 4.22 -1.08
C ASN A 187 9.43 5.51 -1.90
N VAL A 188 8.19 5.93 -2.17
CA VAL A 188 7.88 7.17 -2.92
C VAL A 188 7.53 8.34 -2.00
N SER A 189 7.57 8.15 -0.70
CA SER A 189 7.39 9.24 0.27
C SER A 189 8.67 10.02 0.43
N PRO A 190 8.67 11.36 0.27
CA PRO A 190 9.89 12.15 0.42
C PRO A 190 10.34 12.17 1.88
N LEU A 191 11.63 11.98 2.09
CA LEU A 191 12.33 12.16 3.37
C LEU A 191 12.84 13.62 3.50
N VAL A 192 12.01 14.61 3.17
CA VAL A 192 12.44 16.01 3.16
C VAL A 192 11.63 16.85 4.13
N ASN A 193 12.31 17.72 4.87
CA ASN A 193 11.67 18.77 5.64
C ASN A 193 10.93 19.72 4.70
N LYS A 194 9.60 19.69 4.73
CA LYS A 194 8.78 20.67 4.01
C LYS A 194 8.35 21.78 4.97
N GLN A 195 8.54 23.02 4.53
CA GLN A 195 7.78 24.12 5.11
C GLN A 195 6.31 23.96 4.71
N TYR A 196 5.40 24.07 5.66
CA TYR A 196 3.96 23.92 5.45
C TYR A 196 3.25 25.28 5.60
N LYS A 197 2.17 25.44 4.86
CA LYS A 197 1.24 26.54 5.07
C LYS A 197 0.36 26.18 6.28
N GLN A 198 -0.01 27.15 7.10
CA GLN A 198 -0.78 26.93 8.33
C GLN A 198 -2.28 26.65 8.05
N SER A 199 -2.59 25.77 7.10
CA SER A 199 -3.94 25.28 6.89
C SER A 199 -4.15 23.95 7.61
N ILE A 200 -5.37 23.62 8.00
CA ILE A 200 -5.70 22.34 8.68
C ILE A 200 -5.29 21.16 7.82
N LEU A 201 -5.50 21.22 6.50
CA LEU A 201 -5.12 20.17 5.57
C LEU A 201 -3.59 20.01 5.44
N ASP A 202 -2.85 21.13 5.41
CA ASP A 202 -1.39 21.09 5.38
C ASP A 202 -0.82 20.55 6.68
N ILE A 203 -1.37 20.97 7.83
CA ILE A 203 -0.96 20.47 9.15
C ILE A 203 -1.22 18.95 9.22
N ALA A 204 -2.40 18.49 8.82
CA ALA A 204 -2.73 17.07 8.78
C ALA A 204 -1.79 16.28 7.84
N ALA A 205 -1.57 16.79 6.63
CA ALA A 205 -0.67 16.15 5.66
C ALA A 205 0.78 16.10 6.15
N VAL A 206 1.27 17.18 6.77
CA VAL A 206 2.63 17.24 7.32
C VAL A 206 2.77 16.36 8.55
N SER A 207 1.80 16.38 9.46
CA SER A 207 1.80 15.47 10.63
C SER A 207 1.84 14.01 10.18
N TYR A 208 1.02 13.65 9.19
CA TYR A 208 0.98 12.32 8.60
C TYR A 208 2.33 11.93 7.93
N THR A 209 2.98 12.85 7.23
CA THR A 209 4.28 12.58 6.58
C THR A 209 5.46 12.55 7.58
N HIS A 210 5.42 13.32 8.67
CA HIS A 210 6.47 13.31 9.70
C HIS A 210 6.41 12.07 10.59
N LEU A 211 5.22 11.59 10.94
CA LEU A 211 5.07 10.31 11.65
C LEU A 211 5.72 9.15 10.87
N ARG A 212 5.70 9.21 9.54
CA ARG A 212 6.33 8.23 8.65
C ARG A 212 7.86 8.28 8.62
N ALA A 213 8.45 9.45 8.86
CA ALA A 213 9.91 9.62 8.78
C ALA A 213 10.65 8.80 9.85
N HIS A 214 10.00 8.44 10.96
CA HIS A 214 10.59 7.64 12.02
C HIS A 214 10.62 6.13 11.73
N GLU A 215 9.92 5.65 10.69
CA GLU A 215 9.87 4.22 10.35
C GLU A 215 11.05 3.74 9.47
N THR A 216 11.77 4.65 8.86
CA THR A 216 12.80 4.33 7.86
C THR A 216 14.19 4.12 8.43
N VAL A 217 14.35 4.05 9.75
CA VAL A 217 15.64 3.80 10.40
C VAL A 217 15.59 2.44 11.11
N LEU A 218 15.72 1.39 10.36
CA LEU A 218 16.17 0.07 10.83
C LEU A 218 17.06 -0.57 9.78
#